data_5dbaeb0d688fcc6dacd98732a53b0ddd
#
_entry.id   5dbaeb0d688fcc6dacd98732a53b0ddd
#
_cell.length_a   1.000
_cell.length_b   1.000
_cell.length_c   1.000
_cell.angle_alpha   90.00
_cell.angle_beta   90.00
_cell.angle_gamma   90.00
#
_symmetry.space_group_name_H-M   'P 1'
#
loop_
_entity.id
_entity.type
_entity.pdbx_description
1 polymer ?
#
loop_
_entity_poly.entity_id
_entity_poly.type
_entity_poly.pdbx_seq_one_letter_code
_entity_poly.pdbx_strand_id
1 'polypeptide(L)'
;MHDLKNPLKETNFENCLADVNIPLGEVFTSPKLNGTEGILHVSQVYLNDLKYNDLQITFEDGKIKDYTCKNFDTEEENKKFIKQNVMFNHETLPIGEFAIGTNTTAYMVAKKYHVVYKLPILIVEKMGPHFAVG
;
A
#
# COMPACT_ATOMS: atom_id res chain seq x y z
N MET A 1 9.74 7.99 14.79
CA MET A 1 9.45 6.82 15.67
C MET A 1 8.49 7.32 16.74
N HIS A 2 7.25 6.81 16.76
CA HIS A 2 6.24 7.25 17.72
C HIS A 2 6.68 6.92 19.16
N ASP A 3 6.53 7.86 20.07
CA ASP A 3 6.78 7.64 21.50
C ASP A 3 5.66 6.80 22.12
N LEU A 4 5.87 5.50 22.19
CA LEU A 4 4.91 4.55 22.78
C LEU A 4 4.68 4.75 24.28
N LYS A 5 5.52 5.58 24.95
CA LYS A 5 5.38 5.88 26.38
C LYS A 5 4.40 7.02 26.65
N ASN A 6 4.16 7.89 25.65
CA ASN A 6 3.27 9.04 25.75
C ASN A 6 2.34 9.18 24.54
N PRO A 7 1.48 8.19 24.27
CA PRO A 7 0.65 8.16 23.05
C PRO A 7 -0.37 9.30 22.94
N LEU A 8 -0.63 10.02 24.01
CA LEU A 8 -1.56 11.17 24.02
C LEU A 8 -0.90 12.50 23.63
N LYS A 9 0.42 12.54 23.49
CA LYS A 9 1.16 13.75 23.14
C LYS A 9 1.59 13.82 21.67
N GLU A 10 1.50 12.72 20.95
CA GLU A 10 1.90 12.62 19.54
C GLU A 10 0.71 12.35 18.65
N THR A 11 0.72 12.93 17.46
CA THR A 11 -0.24 12.57 16.41
C THR A 11 0.06 11.16 15.93
N ASN A 12 -0.98 10.36 15.67
CA ASN A 12 -0.81 9.02 15.14
C ASN A 12 -0.32 9.02 13.69
N PHE A 13 -0.47 10.15 12.99
CA PHE A 13 -0.04 10.33 11.61
C PHE A 13 0.98 11.45 11.53
N GLU A 14 2.00 11.24 10.71
CA GLU A 14 3.01 12.22 10.38
C GLU A 14 2.77 12.79 8.98
N ASN A 15 3.13 14.06 8.79
CA ASN A 15 3.05 14.74 7.52
C ASN A 15 4.36 14.57 6.75
N CYS A 16 4.28 14.19 5.49
CA CYS A 16 5.44 14.07 4.63
C CYS A 16 5.92 15.46 4.17
N LEU A 17 7.18 15.80 4.45
CA LEU A 17 7.77 17.10 4.14
C LEU A 17 8.38 17.14 2.73
N ALA A 18 8.45 18.36 2.16
CA ALA A 18 8.86 18.62 0.78
C ALA A 18 10.27 18.20 0.41
N ASP A 19 11.17 18.20 1.35
CA ASP A 19 12.59 17.87 1.15
C ASP A 19 12.83 16.36 1.01
N VAL A 20 11.83 15.54 1.36
CA VAL A 20 11.91 14.09 1.28
C VAL A 20 11.11 13.54 0.08
N ASN A 21 9.95 14.14 -0.21
CA ASN A 21 9.03 13.68 -1.26
C ASN A 21 8.50 14.81 -2.14
N ILE A 22 8.63 14.67 -3.44
CA ILE A 22 8.06 15.57 -4.45
C ILE A 22 7.24 14.72 -5.44
N PRO A 23 5.94 15.02 -5.65
CA PRO A 23 5.14 16.09 -5.06
C PRO A 23 4.77 15.85 -3.59
N LEU A 24 4.42 16.93 -2.89
CA LEU A 24 3.88 16.90 -1.53
C LEU A 24 2.46 16.32 -1.48
N GLY A 25 2.05 15.96 -0.29
CA GLY A 25 0.66 15.65 0.03
C GLY A 25 0.44 14.21 0.45
N GLU A 26 0.96 13.87 1.61
CA GLU A 26 0.79 12.57 2.23
C GLU A 26 0.82 12.69 3.75
N VAL A 27 0.00 11.93 4.41
CA VAL A 27 0.07 11.66 5.83
C VAL A 27 0.22 10.15 6.04
N PHE A 28 1.16 9.74 6.86
CA PHE A 28 1.49 8.33 7.04
C PHE A 28 1.66 7.94 8.51
N THR A 29 1.53 6.67 8.79
CA THR A 29 1.80 6.06 10.09
C THR A 29 2.39 4.66 9.93
N SER A 30 3.14 4.24 10.92
CA SER A 30 3.57 2.84 11.05
C SER A 30 2.53 2.10 11.89
N PRO A 31 1.74 1.19 11.31
CA PRO A 31 0.73 0.45 12.04
C PRO A 31 1.34 -0.41 13.15
N LYS A 32 0.60 -0.60 14.24
CA LYS A 32 0.96 -1.63 15.23
C LYS A 32 0.73 -3.00 14.58
N LEU A 33 1.68 -3.92 14.74
CA LEU A 33 1.49 -5.27 14.22
C LEU A 33 0.41 -6.01 15.02
N ASN A 34 0.59 -6.09 16.32
CA ASN A 34 -0.32 -6.81 17.19
C ASN A 34 -1.74 -6.21 17.19
N GLY A 35 -2.72 -7.01 16.78
CA GLY A 35 -4.13 -6.64 16.71
C GLY A 35 -4.53 -5.87 15.44
N THR A 36 -3.62 -5.64 14.48
CA THR A 36 -3.98 -5.07 13.17
C THR A 36 -4.47 -6.17 12.24
N GLU A 37 -5.75 -6.13 11.93
CA GLU A 37 -6.43 -7.09 11.07
C GLU A 37 -7.20 -6.37 9.97
N GLY A 38 -7.33 -6.99 8.82
CA GLY A 38 -8.13 -6.45 7.73
C GLY A 38 -7.85 -7.07 6.39
N ILE A 39 -8.59 -6.60 5.40
CA ILE A 39 -8.46 -7.01 4.01
C ILE A 39 -8.16 -5.77 3.17
N LEU A 40 -7.05 -5.80 2.46
CA LEU A 40 -6.75 -4.87 1.37
C LEU A 40 -7.28 -5.47 0.08
N HIS A 41 -8.19 -4.76 -0.60
CA HIS A 41 -8.67 -5.13 -1.92
C HIS A 41 -8.42 -4.00 -2.91
N VAL A 42 -7.80 -4.32 -4.03
CA VAL A 42 -7.52 -3.38 -5.12
C VAL A 42 -8.00 -4.00 -6.44
N SER A 43 -8.93 -3.34 -7.10
CA SER A 43 -9.50 -3.84 -8.37
C SER A 43 -8.45 -3.97 -9.48
N GLN A 44 -7.50 -3.04 -9.52
CA GLN A 44 -6.37 -3.10 -10.45
C GLN A 44 -5.19 -2.32 -9.89
N VAL A 45 -4.01 -2.91 -9.93
CA VAL A 45 -2.75 -2.26 -9.55
C VAL A 45 -1.59 -2.79 -10.39
N TYR A 46 -0.58 -1.94 -10.59
CA TYR A 46 0.70 -2.32 -11.20
C TYR A 46 1.78 -2.28 -10.13
N LEU A 47 2.44 -3.40 -9.92
CA LEU A 47 3.58 -3.54 -9.01
C LEU A 47 4.75 -4.11 -9.80
N ASN A 48 5.88 -3.40 -9.82
CA ASN A 48 7.07 -3.79 -10.59
C ASN A 48 6.76 -4.15 -12.06
N ASP A 49 5.97 -3.30 -12.73
CA ASP A 49 5.52 -3.47 -14.13
C ASP A 49 4.59 -4.66 -14.38
N LEU A 50 4.22 -5.40 -13.33
CA LEU A 50 3.24 -6.48 -13.40
C LEU A 50 1.86 -5.98 -13.01
N LYS A 51 0.87 -6.31 -13.83
CA LYS A 51 -0.53 -5.98 -13.57
C LYS A 51 -1.16 -7.03 -12.68
N TYR A 52 -1.88 -6.57 -11.65
CA TYR A 52 -2.72 -7.40 -10.79
C TYR A 52 -4.17 -6.98 -10.95
N ASN A 53 -5.06 -7.95 -11.16
CA ASN A 53 -6.50 -7.76 -11.21
C ASN A 53 -7.12 -8.33 -9.94
N ASP A 54 -8.00 -7.56 -9.30
CA ASP A 54 -8.68 -7.95 -8.05
C ASP A 54 -7.71 -8.52 -7.01
N LEU A 55 -6.59 -7.82 -6.78
CA LEU A 55 -5.62 -8.21 -5.76
C LEU A 55 -6.25 -8.06 -4.38
N GLN A 56 -6.27 -9.15 -3.62
CA GLN A 56 -6.74 -9.18 -2.25
C GLN A 56 -5.65 -9.71 -1.34
N ILE A 57 -5.36 -9.00 -0.27
CA ILE A 57 -4.38 -9.38 0.76
C ILE A 57 -5.07 -9.31 2.12
N THR A 58 -5.03 -10.40 2.85
CA THR A 58 -5.58 -10.50 4.20
C THR A 58 -4.47 -10.39 5.22
N PHE A 59 -4.65 -9.49 6.19
CA PHE A 59 -3.73 -9.28 7.32
C PHE A 59 -4.32 -9.82 8.60
N GLU A 60 -3.48 -10.46 9.40
CA GLU A 60 -3.74 -10.90 10.76
C GLU A 60 -2.51 -10.58 11.61
N ASP A 61 -2.72 -9.91 12.76
CA ASP A 61 -1.63 -9.40 13.61
C ASP A 61 -0.55 -8.62 12.82
N GLY A 62 -1.01 -7.77 11.90
CA GLY A 62 -0.16 -6.91 11.08
C GLY A 62 0.71 -7.64 10.06
N LYS A 63 0.46 -8.92 9.81
CA LYS A 63 1.20 -9.74 8.84
C LYS A 63 0.27 -10.29 7.77
N ILE A 64 0.81 -10.49 6.59
CA ILE A 64 0.07 -11.12 5.51
C ILE A 64 -0.22 -12.57 5.87
N LYS A 65 -1.50 -12.92 5.94
CA LYS A 65 -2.01 -14.25 6.26
C LYS A 65 -2.41 -15.03 5.02
N ASP A 66 -3.09 -14.35 4.10
CA ASP A 66 -3.55 -14.94 2.84
C ASP A 66 -3.58 -13.88 1.74
N TYR A 67 -3.56 -14.31 0.51
CA TYR A 67 -3.60 -13.45 -0.66
C TYR A 67 -4.16 -14.18 -1.87
N THR A 68 -4.83 -13.44 -2.76
CA THR A 68 -5.31 -13.94 -4.04
C THR A 68 -5.42 -12.80 -5.06
N CYS A 69 -5.56 -13.13 -6.33
CA CYS A 69 -5.89 -12.21 -7.42
C CYS A 69 -6.69 -12.95 -8.50
N LYS A 70 -7.06 -12.22 -9.57
CA LYS A 70 -7.77 -12.79 -10.72
C LYS A 70 -6.98 -12.62 -12.03
N ASN A 71 -5.71 -12.96 -12.00
CA ASN A 71 -4.85 -12.90 -13.18
C ASN A 71 -4.93 -14.17 -14.02
N PHE A 72 -5.18 -15.32 -13.37
CA PHE A 72 -5.20 -16.66 -13.96
C PHE A 72 -6.49 -17.38 -13.58
N ASP A 73 -6.80 -18.45 -14.29
CA ASP A 73 -8.04 -19.22 -14.10
C ASP A 73 -8.03 -20.04 -12.80
N THR A 74 -6.86 -20.41 -12.30
CA THR A 74 -6.72 -21.20 -11.06
C THR A 74 -6.22 -20.36 -9.90
N GLU A 75 -6.72 -20.67 -8.70
CA GLU A 75 -6.26 -20.00 -7.48
C GLU A 75 -4.79 -20.30 -7.17
N GLU A 76 -4.34 -21.50 -7.51
CA GLU A 76 -2.96 -21.93 -7.31
C GLU A 76 -1.98 -21.07 -8.11
N GLU A 77 -2.26 -20.82 -9.39
CA GLU A 77 -1.47 -19.92 -10.24
C GLU A 77 -1.48 -18.48 -9.73
N ASN A 78 -2.64 -17.99 -9.30
CA ASN A 78 -2.77 -16.66 -8.72
C ASN A 78 -1.93 -16.51 -7.44
N LYS A 79 -2.00 -17.47 -6.53
CA LYS A 79 -1.18 -17.48 -5.30
C LYS A 79 0.30 -17.58 -5.59
N LYS A 80 0.71 -18.43 -6.52
CA LYS A 80 2.10 -18.56 -6.94
C LYS A 80 2.64 -17.25 -7.53
N PHE A 81 1.85 -16.58 -8.34
CA PHE A 81 2.21 -15.30 -8.94
C PHE A 81 2.46 -14.22 -7.88
N ILE A 82 1.57 -14.11 -6.87
CA ILE A 82 1.74 -13.18 -5.75
C ILE A 82 2.94 -13.59 -4.89
N LYS A 83 3.08 -14.88 -4.57
CA LYS A 83 4.19 -15.40 -3.77
C LYS A 83 5.55 -15.03 -4.35
N GLN A 84 5.70 -15.13 -5.65
CA GLN A 84 6.96 -14.84 -6.33
C GLN A 84 7.25 -13.34 -6.47
N ASN A 85 6.24 -12.53 -6.79
CA ASN A 85 6.44 -11.16 -7.25
C ASN A 85 6.09 -10.09 -6.21
N VAL A 86 5.26 -10.40 -5.22
CA VAL A 86 4.88 -9.50 -4.13
C VAL A 86 5.54 -9.93 -2.82
N MET A 87 5.46 -11.23 -2.52
CA MET A 87 6.02 -11.78 -1.30
C MET A 87 7.53 -12.10 -1.40
N PHE A 88 8.11 -12.05 -2.60
CA PHE A 88 9.52 -12.41 -2.87
C PHE A 88 9.91 -13.77 -2.24
N ASN A 89 8.98 -14.72 -2.26
CA ASN A 89 9.06 -16.04 -1.66
C ASN A 89 9.13 -16.07 -0.12
N HIS A 90 8.94 -14.94 0.56
CA HIS A 90 8.78 -14.95 2.01
C HIS A 90 7.46 -15.63 2.42
N GLU A 91 7.43 -16.26 3.59
CA GLU A 91 6.22 -16.90 4.11
C GLU A 91 5.17 -15.88 4.53
N THR A 92 5.62 -14.76 5.06
CA THR A 92 4.78 -13.62 5.41
C THR A 92 5.58 -12.33 5.34
N LEU A 93 4.90 -11.20 5.18
CA LEU A 93 5.48 -9.87 5.28
C LEU A 93 4.63 -9.04 6.25
N PRO A 94 5.26 -8.22 7.12
CA PRO A 94 4.53 -7.30 7.98
C PRO A 94 4.01 -6.11 7.18
N ILE A 95 2.94 -5.49 7.68
CA ILE A 95 2.54 -4.16 7.23
C ILE A 95 3.54 -3.15 7.80
N GLY A 96 4.22 -2.41 6.92
CA GLY A 96 5.23 -1.42 7.31
C GLY A 96 4.65 -0.02 7.41
N GLU A 97 3.70 0.31 6.52
CA GLU A 97 3.12 1.64 6.42
C GLU A 97 1.64 1.59 6.04
N PHE A 98 0.89 2.50 6.62
CA PHE A 98 -0.40 2.93 6.12
C PHE A 98 -0.37 4.44 5.92
N ALA A 99 -0.74 4.88 4.72
CA ALA A 99 -0.70 6.28 4.38
C ALA A 99 -1.90 6.71 3.55
N ILE A 100 -2.14 8.02 3.53
CA ILE A 100 -3.19 8.63 2.74
C ILE A 100 -2.58 9.78 1.95
N GLY A 101 -2.55 9.64 0.63
CA GLY A 101 -2.20 10.71 -0.28
C GLY A 101 -3.30 11.79 -0.29
N THR A 102 -2.89 13.03 -0.14
CA THR A 102 -3.79 14.19 -0.02
C THR A 102 -3.62 15.21 -1.15
N ASN A 103 -2.83 14.90 -2.17
CA ASN A 103 -2.60 15.78 -3.32
C ASN A 103 -3.75 15.67 -4.33
N THR A 104 -4.80 16.44 -4.09
CA THR A 104 -5.98 16.47 -4.96
C THR A 104 -5.68 17.01 -6.37
N THR A 105 -4.69 17.88 -6.52
CA THR A 105 -4.25 18.39 -7.82
C THR A 105 -3.63 17.28 -8.67
N ALA A 106 -2.71 16.51 -8.10
CA ALA A 106 -2.12 15.36 -8.79
C ALA A 106 -3.18 14.33 -9.18
N TYR A 107 -4.11 14.04 -8.29
CA TYR A 107 -5.24 13.15 -8.56
C TYR A 107 -6.12 13.62 -9.71
N MET A 108 -6.51 14.90 -9.70
CA MET A 108 -7.37 15.49 -10.76
C MET A 108 -6.69 15.50 -12.12
N VAL A 109 -5.40 15.83 -12.17
CA VAL A 109 -4.60 15.80 -13.39
C VAL A 109 -4.49 14.38 -13.93
N ALA A 110 -4.09 13.43 -13.07
CA ALA A 110 -3.94 12.03 -13.45
C ALA A 110 -5.26 11.42 -13.98
N LYS A 111 -6.37 11.75 -13.34
CA LYS A 111 -7.71 11.32 -13.76
C LYS A 111 -8.11 11.93 -15.10
N LYS A 112 -7.91 13.24 -15.29
CA LYS A 112 -8.23 13.95 -16.52
C LYS A 112 -7.53 13.36 -17.75
N TYR A 113 -6.27 13.00 -17.61
CA TYR A 113 -5.46 12.46 -18.71
C TYR A 113 -5.40 10.92 -18.75
N HIS A 114 -6.10 10.23 -17.86
CA HIS A 114 -6.14 8.75 -17.78
C HIS A 114 -4.75 8.11 -17.67
N VAL A 115 -3.85 8.71 -16.88
CA VAL A 115 -2.45 8.29 -16.78
C VAL A 115 -2.06 7.73 -15.41
N VAL A 116 -3.01 7.53 -14.50
CA VAL A 116 -2.76 7.07 -13.12
C VAL A 116 -1.82 5.86 -13.08
N TYR A 117 -2.09 4.85 -13.91
CA TYR A 117 -1.32 3.60 -13.96
C TYR A 117 0.04 3.71 -14.65
N LYS A 118 0.34 4.87 -15.27
CA LYS A 118 1.62 5.16 -15.94
C LYS A 118 2.55 6.04 -15.12
N LEU A 119 2.06 6.55 -14.00
CA LEU A 119 2.84 7.46 -13.15
C LEU A 119 3.81 6.68 -12.25
N PRO A 120 4.97 7.25 -11.94
CA PRO A 120 5.87 6.71 -10.93
C PRO A 120 5.17 6.52 -9.58
N ILE A 121 5.58 5.52 -8.82
CA ILE A 121 4.98 5.19 -7.52
C ILE A 121 4.95 6.40 -6.56
N LEU A 122 6.03 7.19 -6.52
CA LEU A 122 6.12 8.40 -5.70
C LEU A 122 5.03 9.45 -5.99
N ILE A 123 4.44 9.44 -7.17
CA ILE A 123 3.32 10.32 -7.52
C ILE A 123 1.99 9.64 -7.18
N VAL A 124 1.87 8.34 -7.47
CA VAL A 124 0.64 7.57 -7.23
C VAL A 124 0.29 7.53 -5.76
N GLU A 125 1.28 7.34 -4.88
CA GLU A 125 1.08 7.32 -3.43
C GLU A 125 0.56 8.64 -2.84
N LYS A 126 0.73 9.77 -3.54
CA LYS A 126 0.19 11.08 -3.12
C LYS A 126 -1.30 11.27 -3.46
N MET A 127 -1.94 10.31 -4.13
CA MET A 127 -3.29 10.47 -4.68
C MET A 127 -4.38 9.71 -3.92
N GLY A 128 -4.06 8.94 -2.91
CA GLY A 128 -5.06 8.17 -2.16
C GLY A 128 -4.46 7.24 -1.11
N PRO A 129 -5.27 6.37 -0.51
CA PRO A 129 -4.79 5.40 0.45
C PRO A 129 -3.79 4.43 -0.19
N HIS A 130 -2.70 4.15 0.53
CA HIS A 130 -1.71 3.15 0.12
C HIS A 130 -1.08 2.45 1.33
N PHE A 131 -0.45 1.32 1.06
CA PHE A 131 0.17 0.47 2.06
C PHE A 131 1.55 0.05 1.58
N ALA A 132 2.52 -0.03 2.50
CA ALA A 132 3.76 -0.73 2.26
C ALA A 132 3.80 -2.01 3.10
N VAL A 133 4.40 -3.05 2.54
CA VAL A 133 4.64 -4.34 3.22
C VAL A 133 6.12 -4.68 3.12
N GLY A 134 6.69 -5.22 4.20
CA GLY A 134 8.10 -5.58 4.26
C GLY A 134 8.81 -5.15 5.52
#